data_6b0859729d2cba121d6b5a3d9cc34923
#
_entry.id   6b0859729d2cba121d6b5a3d9cc34923
#
_cell.length_a   1.000
_cell.length_b   1.000
_cell.length_c   1.000
_cell.angle_alpha   90.00
_cell.angle_beta   90.00
_cell.angle_gamma   90.00
#
_symmetry.space_group_name_H-M   'P 1'
#
loop_
_entity.id
_entity.type
_entity.pdbx_description
1 polymer ?
#
loop_
_entity_poly.entity_id
_entity_poly.type
_entity_poly.pdbx_seq_one_letter_code
_entity_poly.pdbx_strand_id
1 'polypeptide(L)'
;MTRFLLLVRAFSAALGSLSAQNYIVENSVKVFKSSDEYNKALDTLDQLAKSYQQQVDLKFEEVEALYNNYKAQEMSLSASSRQARQNLILTREEEASKFQEEIFGQDGTLMKKRIELIQPIQKRVFDAIANYAAQNGYELVLDAASNPTLLYNSEKIDHTQALIEFMKK
;
A
#
# COMPACT_ATOMS: atom_id res chain seq x y z
N MET A 1 42.65 54.82 -11.74
CA MET A 1 41.98 53.80 -12.54
C MET A 1 42.09 52.40 -11.93
N THR A 2 43.17 52.00 -11.33
CA THR A 2 43.38 50.66 -10.74
C THR A 2 42.50 50.33 -9.54
N ARG A 3 42.09 51.29 -8.72
CA ARG A 3 41.18 51.07 -7.57
C ARG A 3 39.71 50.81 -7.95
N PHE A 4 39.26 51.34 -9.10
CA PHE A 4 37.91 51.14 -9.62
C PHE A 4 37.76 49.74 -10.25
N LEU A 5 38.79 49.19 -10.85
CA LEU A 5 38.82 47.85 -11.43
C LEU A 5 38.78 46.74 -10.37
N LEU A 6 39.33 46.98 -9.17
CA LEU A 6 39.29 46.04 -8.05
C LEU A 6 37.89 45.93 -7.42
N LEU A 7 37.14 47.02 -7.37
CA LEU A 7 35.76 47.02 -6.86
C LEU A 7 34.77 46.32 -7.81
N VAL A 8 34.96 46.41 -9.13
CA VAL A 8 34.15 45.71 -10.11
C VAL A 8 34.40 44.17 -10.07
N ARG A 9 35.64 43.73 -9.81
CA ARG A 9 35.94 42.29 -9.65
C ARG A 9 35.41 41.71 -8.34
N ALA A 10 35.35 42.48 -7.26
CA ALA A 10 34.76 42.04 -5.99
C ALA A 10 33.24 41.91 -6.06
N PHE A 11 32.57 42.74 -6.89
CA PHE A 11 31.10 42.67 -7.05
C PHE A 11 30.67 41.52 -7.94
N SER A 12 31.47 41.06 -8.91
CA SER A 12 31.16 39.91 -9.76
C SER A 12 31.32 38.56 -9.07
N ALA A 13 32.01 38.47 -7.95
CA ALA A 13 32.14 37.24 -7.16
C ALA A 13 30.98 37.00 -6.18
N ALA A 14 30.14 38.02 -5.93
CA ALA A 14 28.98 37.93 -5.01
C ALA A 14 27.66 37.51 -5.69
N LEU A 15 27.64 37.32 -7.02
CA LEU A 15 26.46 36.89 -7.77
C LEU A 15 26.37 35.40 -7.98
N GLY A 16 27.20 34.60 -7.30
CA GLY A 16 27.37 33.16 -7.54
C GLY A 16 26.61 32.23 -6.60
N SER A 17 25.56 32.67 -5.91
CA SER A 17 24.79 31.76 -5.05
C SER A 17 23.29 32.08 -5.10
N LEU A 18 22.73 32.12 -6.29
CA LEU A 18 21.31 31.79 -6.45
C LEU A 18 21.22 30.28 -6.24
N SER A 19 20.96 29.89 -5.01
CA SER A 19 20.72 28.49 -4.67
C SER A 19 19.67 27.93 -5.62
N ALA A 20 20.10 27.02 -6.48
CA ALA A 20 19.18 26.20 -7.26
C ALA A 20 18.16 25.58 -6.29
N GLN A 21 16.92 25.52 -6.68
CA GLN A 21 15.84 24.93 -5.90
C GLN A 21 16.28 23.54 -5.43
N ASN A 22 16.42 23.36 -4.12
CA ASN A 22 16.92 22.11 -3.50
C ASN A 22 15.77 21.14 -3.32
N TYR A 23 15.07 20.79 -4.39
CA TYR A 23 14.01 19.78 -4.37
C TYR A 23 14.22 18.75 -5.48
N ILE A 24 13.70 17.56 -5.24
CA ILE A 24 13.65 16.47 -6.21
C ILE A 24 12.24 15.90 -6.28
N VAL A 25 11.98 15.18 -7.35
CA VAL A 25 10.77 14.38 -7.55
C VAL A 25 11.20 12.91 -7.59
N GLU A 26 10.39 12.06 -7.03
CA GLU A 26 10.56 10.61 -7.14
C GLU A 26 9.19 9.94 -7.36
N ASN A 27 9.18 8.69 -7.75
CA ASN A 27 7.99 7.87 -7.92
C ASN A 27 8.03 6.71 -6.90
N SER A 28 7.37 6.91 -5.76
CA SER A 28 7.36 5.95 -4.66
C SER A 28 6.90 4.55 -5.09
N VAL A 29 5.93 4.44 -6.01
CA VAL A 29 5.47 3.15 -6.54
C VAL A 29 6.58 2.41 -7.26
N LYS A 30 7.40 3.09 -8.07
CA LYS A 30 8.57 2.47 -8.73
C LYS A 30 9.65 2.08 -7.72
N VAL A 31 9.89 2.94 -6.73
CA VAL A 31 10.85 2.68 -5.65
C VAL A 31 10.44 1.44 -4.85
N PHE A 32 9.19 1.34 -4.40
CA PHE A 32 8.69 0.15 -3.70
C PHE A 32 8.78 -1.10 -4.56
N LYS A 33 8.31 -1.05 -5.82
CA LYS A 33 8.33 -2.20 -6.74
C LYS A 33 9.74 -2.67 -7.11
N SER A 34 10.77 -1.86 -6.91
CA SER A 34 12.16 -2.28 -7.10
C SER A 34 12.69 -3.18 -5.99
N SER A 35 11.98 -3.27 -4.87
CA SER A 35 12.34 -4.09 -3.72
C SER A 35 11.75 -5.50 -3.84
N ASP A 36 12.61 -6.52 -3.86
CA ASP A 36 12.18 -7.93 -3.86
C ASP A 36 11.35 -8.27 -2.61
N GLU A 37 11.70 -7.68 -1.47
CA GLU A 37 10.97 -7.90 -0.23
C GLU A 37 9.53 -7.36 -0.30
N TYR A 38 9.35 -6.17 -0.89
CA TYR A 38 8.02 -5.62 -1.13
C TYR A 38 7.17 -6.50 -2.05
N ASN A 39 7.76 -6.97 -3.15
CA ASN A 39 7.08 -7.85 -4.10
C ASN A 39 6.70 -9.19 -3.44
N LYS A 40 7.61 -9.81 -2.67
CA LYS A 40 7.30 -11.03 -1.90
C LYS A 40 6.21 -10.82 -0.84
N ALA A 41 6.19 -9.67 -0.18
CA ALA A 41 5.13 -9.34 0.78
C ALA A 41 3.76 -9.20 0.09
N LEU A 42 3.70 -8.58 -1.09
CA LEU A 42 2.48 -8.50 -1.90
C LEU A 42 2.01 -9.88 -2.36
N ASP A 43 2.92 -10.73 -2.86
CA ASP A 43 2.59 -12.10 -3.27
C ASP A 43 2.05 -12.92 -2.10
N THR A 44 2.65 -12.78 -0.91
CA THR A 44 2.19 -13.45 0.32
C THR A 44 0.78 -13.00 0.68
N LEU A 45 0.50 -11.70 0.61
CA LEU A 45 -0.83 -11.15 0.89
C LEU A 45 -1.88 -11.62 -0.13
N ASP A 46 -1.52 -11.69 -1.40
CA ASP A 46 -2.41 -12.21 -2.45
C ASP A 46 -2.76 -13.69 -2.22
N GLN A 47 -1.76 -14.52 -1.89
CA GLN A 47 -1.98 -15.93 -1.57
C GLN A 47 -2.86 -16.10 -0.33
N LEU A 48 -2.64 -15.31 0.74
CA LEU A 48 -3.48 -15.32 1.93
C LEU A 48 -4.91 -14.90 1.61
N ALA A 49 -5.09 -13.82 0.84
CA ALA A 49 -6.41 -13.35 0.43
C ALA A 49 -7.19 -14.41 -0.35
N LYS A 50 -6.54 -15.08 -1.31
CA LYS A 50 -7.14 -16.19 -2.07
C LYS A 50 -7.53 -17.36 -1.19
N SER A 51 -6.63 -17.75 -0.27
CA SER A 51 -6.92 -18.84 0.67
C SER A 51 -8.08 -18.52 1.60
N TYR A 52 -8.15 -17.30 2.12
CA TYR A 52 -9.26 -16.86 2.96
C TYR A 52 -10.57 -16.76 2.18
N GLN A 53 -10.52 -16.25 0.94
CA GLN A 53 -11.72 -16.20 0.09
C GLN A 53 -12.30 -17.60 -0.13
N GLN A 54 -11.46 -18.59 -0.44
CA GLN A 54 -11.90 -19.97 -0.57
C GLN A 54 -12.58 -20.51 0.70
N GLN A 55 -12.05 -20.16 1.89
CA GLN A 55 -12.67 -20.58 3.15
C GLN A 55 -14.03 -19.90 3.39
N VAL A 56 -14.15 -18.63 3.01
CA VAL A 56 -15.45 -17.91 3.06
C VAL A 56 -16.45 -18.54 2.09
N ASP A 57 -16.02 -18.81 0.85
CA ASP A 57 -16.86 -19.41 -0.18
C ASP A 57 -17.40 -20.78 0.28
N LEU A 58 -16.53 -21.65 0.84
CA LEU A 58 -16.95 -22.95 1.39
C LEU A 58 -18.02 -22.83 2.50
N LYS A 59 -17.93 -21.81 3.34
CA LYS A 59 -18.95 -21.59 4.38
C LYS A 59 -20.29 -21.16 3.79
N PHE A 60 -20.30 -20.31 2.78
CA PHE A 60 -21.52 -19.92 2.10
C PHE A 60 -22.08 -21.06 1.24
N GLU A 61 -21.25 -21.89 0.61
CA GLU A 61 -21.69 -23.11 -0.08
C GLU A 61 -22.38 -24.10 0.88
N GLU A 62 -21.88 -24.23 2.14
CA GLU A 62 -22.55 -25.03 3.17
C GLU A 62 -23.95 -24.47 3.49
N VAL A 63 -24.07 -23.15 3.63
CA VAL A 63 -25.37 -22.48 3.87
C VAL A 63 -26.34 -22.75 2.72
N GLU A 64 -25.87 -22.60 1.48
CA GLU A 64 -26.69 -22.87 0.29
C GLU A 64 -27.15 -24.34 0.22
N ALA A 65 -26.24 -25.26 0.50
CA ALA A 65 -26.58 -26.69 0.53
C ALA A 65 -27.63 -27.01 1.60
N LEU A 66 -27.51 -26.43 2.79
CA LEU A 66 -28.52 -26.59 3.86
C LEU A 66 -29.86 -25.99 3.45
N TYR A 67 -29.87 -24.82 2.83
CA TYR A 67 -31.09 -24.19 2.33
C TYR A 67 -31.75 -25.00 1.23
N ASN A 68 -31.02 -25.47 0.25
CA ASN A 68 -31.52 -26.28 -0.86
C ASN A 68 -32.11 -27.62 -0.33
N ASN A 69 -31.44 -28.27 0.63
CA ASN A 69 -31.92 -29.47 1.28
C ASN A 69 -33.21 -29.20 2.06
N TYR A 70 -33.28 -28.10 2.81
CA TYR A 70 -34.46 -27.68 3.52
C TYR A 70 -35.64 -27.48 2.54
N LYS A 71 -35.43 -26.72 1.45
CA LYS A 71 -36.48 -26.45 0.45
C LYS A 71 -37.00 -27.73 -0.19
N ALA A 72 -36.14 -28.69 -0.52
CA ALA A 72 -36.54 -29.98 -1.12
C ALA A 72 -37.44 -30.83 -0.19
N GLN A 73 -37.30 -30.65 1.13
CA GLN A 73 -38.02 -31.47 2.12
C GLN A 73 -39.12 -30.69 2.90
N GLU A 74 -39.23 -29.38 2.68
CA GLU A 74 -40.07 -28.47 3.48
C GLU A 74 -41.51 -28.98 3.68
N MET A 75 -42.11 -29.50 2.61
CA MET A 75 -43.52 -30.01 2.64
C MET A 75 -43.69 -31.28 3.47
N SER A 76 -42.65 -32.09 3.63
CA SER A 76 -42.70 -33.35 4.38
C SER A 76 -42.29 -33.21 5.86
N LEU A 77 -41.71 -32.07 6.24
CA LEU A 77 -41.23 -31.84 7.58
C LEU A 77 -42.34 -31.44 8.55
N SER A 78 -42.24 -31.89 9.81
CA SER A 78 -43.06 -31.37 10.91
C SER A 78 -42.74 -29.86 11.16
N ALA A 79 -43.66 -29.16 11.83
CA ALA A 79 -43.45 -27.74 12.18
C ALA A 79 -42.17 -27.54 13.02
N SER A 80 -41.91 -28.41 13.99
CA SER A 80 -40.70 -28.36 14.83
C SER A 80 -39.42 -28.60 14.01
N SER A 81 -39.45 -29.58 13.08
CA SER A 81 -38.31 -29.87 12.21
C SER A 81 -38.02 -28.73 11.23
N ARG A 82 -39.03 -28.08 10.69
CA ARG A 82 -38.90 -26.89 9.84
C ARG A 82 -38.20 -25.78 10.61
N GLN A 83 -38.69 -25.44 11.81
CA GLN A 83 -38.12 -24.40 12.65
C GLN A 83 -36.65 -24.70 13.00
N ALA A 84 -36.34 -25.96 13.37
CA ALA A 84 -34.97 -26.35 13.69
C ALA A 84 -34.01 -26.17 12.50
N ARG A 85 -34.44 -26.55 11.27
CA ARG A 85 -33.60 -26.36 10.07
C ARG A 85 -33.44 -24.90 9.66
N GLN A 86 -34.51 -24.11 9.78
CA GLN A 86 -34.43 -22.66 9.54
C GLN A 86 -33.45 -22.00 10.51
N ASN A 87 -33.53 -22.33 11.79
CA ASN A 87 -32.60 -21.82 12.79
C ASN A 87 -31.14 -22.23 12.48
N LEU A 88 -30.91 -23.48 12.05
CA LEU A 88 -29.58 -23.95 11.67
C LEU A 88 -29.02 -23.15 10.47
N ILE A 89 -29.82 -22.91 9.44
CA ILE A 89 -29.42 -22.13 8.27
C ILE A 89 -29.04 -20.71 8.69
N LEU A 90 -29.88 -20.04 9.47
CA LEU A 90 -29.61 -18.70 9.99
C LEU A 90 -28.32 -18.64 10.81
N THR A 91 -28.10 -19.62 11.69
CA THR A 91 -26.88 -19.72 12.49
C THR A 91 -25.64 -19.88 11.60
N ARG A 92 -25.69 -20.74 10.57
CA ARG A 92 -24.58 -20.95 9.65
C ARG A 92 -24.30 -19.72 8.77
N GLU A 93 -25.35 -19.00 8.34
CA GLU A 93 -25.21 -17.74 7.60
C GLU A 93 -24.57 -16.65 8.46
N GLU A 94 -24.98 -16.53 9.72
CA GLU A 94 -24.35 -15.61 10.68
C GLU A 94 -22.88 -15.96 10.91
N GLU A 95 -22.55 -17.24 11.11
CA GLU A 95 -21.16 -17.72 11.27
C GLU A 95 -20.31 -17.43 10.02
N ALA A 96 -20.86 -17.64 8.82
CA ALA A 96 -20.17 -17.35 7.57
C ALA A 96 -19.89 -15.84 7.40
N SER A 97 -20.91 -15.02 7.65
CA SER A 97 -20.83 -13.56 7.58
C SER A 97 -19.83 -13.00 8.59
N LYS A 98 -19.87 -13.50 9.82
CA LYS A 98 -18.94 -13.13 10.88
C LYS A 98 -17.50 -13.51 10.52
N PHE A 99 -17.29 -14.71 10.01
CA PHE A 99 -15.97 -15.14 9.55
C PHE A 99 -15.43 -14.25 8.41
N GLN A 100 -16.29 -13.90 7.44
CA GLN A 100 -15.92 -12.97 6.37
C GLN A 100 -15.49 -11.61 6.93
N GLU A 101 -16.22 -11.06 7.89
CA GLU A 101 -15.90 -9.79 8.54
C GLU A 101 -14.60 -9.87 9.35
N GLU A 102 -14.37 -10.96 10.08
CA GLU A 102 -13.14 -11.21 10.83
C GLU A 102 -11.90 -11.27 9.94
N ILE A 103 -12.05 -11.72 8.69
CA ILE A 103 -10.95 -11.79 7.72
C ILE A 103 -10.78 -10.49 6.93
N PHE A 104 -11.88 -10.02 6.30
CA PHE A 104 -11.85 -8.94 5.29
C PHE A 104 -12.34 -7.58 5.81
N GLY A 105 -12.86 -7.54 7.02
CA GLY A 105 -13.32 -6.29 7.65
C GLY A 105 -12.20 -5.26 7.82
N GLN A 106 -12.56 -4.05 8.19
CA GLN A 106 -11.63 -2.91 8.30
C GLN A 106 -10.45 -3.22 9.25
N ASP A 107 -10.72 -3.93 10.37
CA ASP A 107 -9.71 -4.37 11.34
C ASP A 107 -9.48 -5.90 11.26
N GLY A 108 -9.78 -6.49 10.11
CA GLY A 108 -9.73 -7.93 9.89
C GLY A 108 -8.31 -8.48 9.82
N THR A 109 -8.23 -9.80 9.81
CA THR A 109 -6.96 -10.53 9.80
C THR A 109 -6.08 -10.16 8.61
N LEU A 110 -6.66 -9.98 7.41
CA LEU A 110 -5.91 -9.64 6.21
C LEU A 110 -5.30 -8.23 6.30
N MET A 111 -6.04 -7.25 6.86
CA MET A 111 -5.53 -5.91 7.09
C MET A 111 -4.37 -5.91 8.09
N LYS A 112 -4.49 -6.64 9.20
CA LYS A 112 -3.40 -6.80 10.18
C LYS A 112 -2.15 -7.40 9.56
N LYS A 113 -2.32 -8.44 8.73
CA LYS A 113 -1.20 -9.04 7.98
C LYS A 113 -0.56 -8.06 6.98
N ARG A 114 -1.36 -7.24 6.32
CA ARG A 114 -0.84 -6.18 5.44
C ARG A 114 0.03 -5.18 6.22
N ILE A 115 -0.45 -4.72 7.36
CA ILE A 115 0.32 -3.80 8.23
C ILE A 115 1.62 -4.46 8.66
N GLU A 116 1.56 -5.69 9.17
CA GLU A 116 2.72 -6.45 9.64
C GLU A 116 3.81 -6.59 8.57
N LEU A 117 3.42 -6.90 7.32
CA LEU A 117 4.37 -7.17 6.24
C LEU A 117 4.85 -5.90 5.53
N ILE A 118 3.96 -4.92 5.32
CA ILE A 118 4.25 -3.75 4.47
C ILE A 118 4.82 -2.58 5.28
N GLN A 119 4.33 -2.33 6.49
CA GLN A 119 4.74 -1.15 7.26
C GLN A 119 6.27 -1.09 7.54
N PRO A 120 6.96 -2.19 7.91
CA PRO A 120 8.41 -2.15 8.08
C PRO A 120 9.16 -1.80 6.80
N ILE A 121 8.66 -2.27 5.65
CA ILE A 121 9.25 -1.98 4.33
C ILE A 121 9.04 -0.50 3.99
N GLN A 122 7.84 0.02 4.20
CA GLN A 122 7.55 1.45 4.00
C GLN A 122 8.47 2.33 4.84
N LYS A 123 8.65 1.98 6.11
CA LYS A 123 9.56 2.72 7.00
C LYS A 123 10.97 2.76 6.43
N ARG A 124 11.54 1.63 6.02
CA ARG A 124 12.89 1.59 5.45
C ARG A 124 13.01 2.41 4.16
N VAL A 125 12.02 2.35 3.29
CA VAL A 125 11.99 3.15 2.05
C VAL A 125 11.98 4.64 2.38
N PHE A 126 11.11 5.08 3.30
CA PHE A 126 11.05 6.49 3.70
C PHE A 126 12.32 6.95 4.41
N ASP A 127 12.92 6.12 5.26
CA ASP A 127 14.22 6.41 5.87
C ASP A 127 15.31 6.54 4.81
N ALA A 128 15.32 5.70 3.78
CA ALA A 128 16.27 5.77 2.67
C ALA A 128 16.08 7.05 1.83
N ILE A 129 14.84 7.43 1.53
CA ILE A 129 14.52 8.69 0.83
C ILE A 129 15.04 9.90 1.63
N ALA A 130 14.74 9.94 2.94
CA ALA A 130 15.21 11.01 3.82
C ALA A 130 16.74 11.08 3.90
N ASN A 131 17.41 9.93 4.03
CA ASN A 131 18.86 9.85 4.06
C ASN A 131 19.48 10.30 2.74
N TYR A 132 18.91 9.87 1.61
CA TYR A 132 19.37 10.30 0.29
C TYR A 132 19.23 11.83 0.12
N ALA A 133 18.08 12.38 0.50
CA ALA A 133 17.85 13.82 0.45
C ALA A 133 18.85 14.59 1.30
N ALA A 134 19.05 14.19 2.56
CA ALA A 134 19.98 14.82 3.49
C ALA A 134 21.43 14.77 2.99
N GLN A 135 21.89 13.62 2.47
CA GLN A 135 23.26 13.46 1.95
C GLN A 135 23.53 14.30 0.70
N ASN A 136 22.51 14.61 -0.10
CA ASN A 136 22.65 15.39 -1.32
C ASN A 136 22.20 16.86 -1.17
N GLY A 137 21.82 17.28 0.04
CA GLY A 137 21.42 18.65 0.34
C GLY A 137 20.05 19.05 -0.22
N TYR A 138 19.16 18.09 -0.46
CA TYR A 138 17.78 18.37 -0.86
C TYR A 138 16.93 18.69 0.36
N GLU A 139 16.13 19.73 0.26
CA GLU A 139 15.23 20.21 1.32
C GLU A 139 13.81 19.69 1.19
N LEU A 140 13.43 19.24 -0.02
CA LEU A 140 12.10 18.74 -0.32
C LEU A 140 12.15 17.58 -1.31
N VAL A 141 11.40 16.53 -1.04
CA VAL A 141 11.13 15.41 -1.96
C VAL A 141 9.64 15.35 -2.24
N LEU A 142 9.27 15.35 -3.51
CA LEU A 142 7.88 15.24 -3.97
C LEU A 142 7.65 13.88 -4.59
N ASP A 143 6.62 13.18 -4.14
CA ASP A 143 6.21 11.91 -4.74
C ASP A 143 5.30 12.13 -5.95
N ALA A 144 5.76 11.77 -7.15
CA ALA A 144 4.98 11.87 -8.37
C ALA A 144 3.87 10.81 -8.47
N ALA A 145 3.96 9.72 -7.71
CA ALA A 145 2.98 8.63 -7.79
C ALA A 145 1.70 8.94 -7.00
N SER A 146 1.82 9.69 -5.89
CA SER A 146 0.70 9.96 -4.99
C SER A 146 0.24 11.43 -4.98
N ASN A 147 0.89 12.30 -5.75
CA ASN A 147 0.56 13.72 -5.79
C ASN A 147 -0.24 14.09 -7.06
N PRO A 148 -1.58 14.16 -6.98
CA PRO A 148 -2.42 14.45 -8.14
C PRO A 148 -2.27 15.90 -8.68
N THR A 149 -1.60 16.78 -7.92
CA THR A 149 -1.35 18.16 -8.34
C THR A 149 -0.03 18.34 -9.07
N LEU A 150 0.83 17.34 -9.08
CA LEU A 150 2.07 17.34 -9.83
C LEU A 150 1.79 16.92 -11.28
N LEU A 151 1.59 17.91 -12.16
CA LEU A 151 1.19 17.69 -13.55
C LEU A 151 2.38 17.40 -14.47
N TYR A 152 3.57 17.84 -14.11
CA TYR A 152 4.78 17.67 -14.91
C TYR A 152 6.03 17.77 -14.02
N ASN A 153 7.01 16.94 -14.30
CA ASN A 153 8.38 17.06 -13.82
C ASN A 153 9.35 16.75 -14.96
N SER A 154 10.47 17.42 -14.99
CA SER A 154 11.54 17.10 -15.94
C SER A 154 12.39 15.94 -15.42
N GLU A 155 13.03 15.20 -16.34
CA GLU A 155 13.98 14.13 -15.98
C GLU A 155 15.15 14.64 -15.12
N LYS A 156 15.47 15.91 -15.20
CA LYS A 156 16.58 16.52 -14.43
C LYS A 156 16.36 16.52 -12.93
N ILE A 157 15.09 16.54 -12.49
CA ILE A 157 14.71 16.55 -11.08
C ILE A 157 14.09 15.24 -10.64
N ASP A 158 13.93 14.27 -11.56
CA ASP A 158 13.46 12.92 -11.25
C ASP A 158 14.62 12.07 -10.74
N HIS A 159 14.62 11.81 -9.46
CA HIS A 159 15.64 11.02 -8.78
C HIS A 159 15.20 9.57 -8.47
N THR A 160 14.11 9.09 -9.06
CA THR A 160 13.58 7.74 -8.83
C THR A 160 14.65 6.67 -8.99
N GLN A 161 15.38 6.69 -10.13
CA GLN A 161 16.42 5.68 -10.39
C GLN A 161 17.60 5.81 -9.45
N ALA A 162 18.02 7.03 -9.12
CA ALA A 162 19.11 7.26 -8.18
C ALA A 162 18.78 6.78 -6.76
N LEU A 163 17.53 6.96 -6.33
CA LEU A 163 17.03 6.41 -5.06
C LEU A 163 17.03 4.88 -5.06
N ILE A 164 16.56 4.25 -6.15
CA ILE A 164 16.59 2.79 -6.30
C ILE A 164 18.01 2.24 -6.17
N GLU A 165 18.99 2.88 -6.81
CA GLU A 165 20.38 2.48 -6.71
C GLU A 165 20.99 2.77 -5.32
N PHE A 166 20.57 3.84 -4.66
CA PHE A 166 20.98 4.15 -3.30
C PHE A 166 20.52 3.09 -2.29
N MET A 167 19.31 2.58 -2.46
CA MET A 167 18.74 1.54 -1.59
C MET A 167 19.36 0.15 -1.75
N LYS A 168 20.13 -0.10 -2.82
CA LYS A 168 20.82 -1.39 -3.06
C LYS A 168 22.17 -1.47 -2.35
N LYS A 169 22.68 -0.37 -1.82
CA LYS A 169 23.97 -0.30 -1.10
C LYS A 169 23.82 -0.65 0.36
#